data_ed9a7e34b072cf290967977a09b1bf79
#
_entry.id   ed9a7e34b072cf290967977a09b1bf79
#
_cell.length_a   1.000
_cell.length_b   1.000
_cell.length_c   1.000
_cell.angle_alpha   90.00
_cell.angle_beta   90.00
_cell.angle_gamma   90.00
#
_symmetry.space_group_name_H-M   'P 1'
#
loop_
_entity.id
_entity.type
_entity.pdbx_description
1 polymer ?
#
loop_
_entity_poly.entity_id
_entity_poly.type
_entity_poly.pdbx_seq_one_letter_code
_entity_poly.pdbx_strand_id
1 'polypeptide(L)'
;MAVTRAIAATAMIAGLAVGAASAAWADPPTMNGHYIRTVTNAAGQATTVDWYFASCGDGCASAALTAGGQAFGQARLVDGQWTMDTTSPAACADGSSVPDALSGHYTWDPNTLAGTAQTTIKVPSCGRPVGYQQTNSVQLTQAP
;
A
#
# COMPACT_ATOMS: atom_id res chain seq x y z
N MET A 1 -59.05 -62.34 8.17
CA MET A 1 -59.27 -60.89 7.83
C MET A 1 -58.02 -60.17 8.15
N ALA A 2 -57.20 -59.83 7.17
CA ALA A 2 -56.02 -59.08 7.34
C ALA A 2 -56.23 -57.65 6.77
N VAL A 3 -56.13 -56.66 7.63
CA VAL A 3 -56.22 -55.24 7.24
C VAL A 3 -54.79 -54.73 7.07
N THR A 4 -54.40 -54.60 5.86
CA THR A 4 -53.05 -54.00 5.51
C THR A 4 -53.24 -52.49 5.53
N ARG A 5 -52.60 -51.82 6.48
CA ARG A 5 -52.44 -50.35 6.48
C ARG A 5 -51.22 -49.94 5.68
N ALA A 6 -51.43 -49.30 4.56
CA ALA A 6 -50.41 -48.63 3.80
C ALA A 6 -50.01 -47.33 4.49
N ILE A 7 -48.73 -47.21 4.83
CA ILE A 7 -48.16 -45.95 5.33
C ILE A 7 -47.56 -45.23 4.13
N ALA A 8 -48.18 -44.10 3.75
CA ALA A 8 -47.58 -43.20 2.73
C ALA A 8 -46.46 -42.38 3.38
N ALA A 9 -45.22 -42.60 2.97
CA ALA A 9 -44.10 -41.76 3.35
C ALA A 9 -44.05 -40.56 2.42
N THR A 10 -44.35 -39.39 2.94
CA THR A 10 -44.22 -38.12 2.25
C THR A 10 -42.76 -37.67 2.41
N ALA A 11 -41.98 -37.77 1.35
CA ALA A 11 -40.62 -37.21 1.31
C ALA A 11 -40.72 -35.70 1.10
N MET A 12 -40.39 -34.92 2.14
CA MET A 12 -40.19 -33.50 2.00
C MET A 12 -38.78 -33.24 1.42
N ILE A 13 -38.73 -32.79 0.20
CA ILE A 13 -37.51 -32.27 -0.41
C ILE A 13 -37.31 -30.85 0.12
N ALA A 14 -36.42 -30.68 1.10
CA ALA A 14 -35.95 -29.37 1.51
C ALA A 14 -35.03 -28.80 0.41
N GLY A 15 -35.57 -27.91 -0.39
CA GLY A 15 -34.80 -27.15 -1.37
C GLY A 15 -33.82 -26.24 -0.64
N LEU A 16 -32.52 -26.59 -0.69
CA LEU A 16 -31.46 -25.69 -0.34
C LEU A 16 -31.36 -24.57 -1.41
N ALA A 17 -31.97 -23.44 -1.15
CA ALA A 17 -31.73 -22.22 -1.88
C ALA A 17 -30.29 -21.77 -1.54
N VAL A 18 -29.33 -22.17 -2.34
CA VAL A 18 -27.99 -21.59 -2.31
C VAL A 18 -28.14 -20.17 -2.84
N GLY A 19 -28.36 -19.23 -1.94
CA GLY A 19 -28.27 -17.82 -2.24
C GLY A 19 -26.83 -17.52 -2.71
N ALA A 20 -26.65 -17.34 -4.00
CA ALA A 20 -25.43 -16.74 -4.52
C ALA A 20 -25.38 -15.31 -3.95
N ALA A 21 -24.65 -15.14 -2.84
CA ALA A 21 -24.27 -13.82 -2.38
C ALA A 21 -23.41 -13.24 -3.50
N SER A 22 -23.96 -12.29 -4.26
CA SER A 22 -23.20 -11.47 -5.18
C SER A 22 -22.08 -10.87 -4.36
N ALA A 23 -20.82 -11.17 -4.69
CA ALA A 23 -19.69 -10.48 -4.11
C ALA A 23 -19.89 -8.99 -4.43
N ALA A 24 -20.25 -8.20 -3.42
CA ALA A 24 -20.27 -6.76 -3.55
C ALA A 24 -18.82 -6.38 -3.89
N TRP A 25 -18.61 -5.88 -5.10
CA TRP A 25 -17.32 -5.33 -5.50
C TRP A 25 -17.09 -4.13 -4.60
N ALA A 26 -16.20 -4.27 -3.62
CA ALA A 26 -15.75 -3.13 -2.84
C ALA A 26 -15.08 -2.16 -3.80
N ASP A 27 -15.42 -0.87 -3.69
CA ASP A 27 -14.74 0.15 -4.45
C ASP A 27 -13.22 0.04 -4.24
N PRO A 28 -12.40 0.21 -5.28
CA PRO A 28 -10.96 0.14 -5.13
C PRO A 28 -10.50 1.16 -4.09
N PRO A 29 -9.54 0.79 -3.23
CA PRO A 29 -9.01 1.73 -2.24
C PRO A 29 -8.50 2.99 -2.93
N THR A 30 -8.78 4.13 -2.35
CA THR A 30 -8.31 5.44 -2.83
C THR A 30 -7.39 6.06 -1.80
N MET A 31 -6.42 6.85 -2.26
CA MET A 31 -5.62 7.73 -1.39
C MET A 31 -5.82 9.17 -1.83
N ASN A 32 -6.22 10.01 -0.90
CA ASN A 32 -6.41 11.44 -1.13
C ASN A 32 -6.23 12.21 0.17
N GLY A 33 -5.61 13.38 0.11
CA GLY A 33 -5.40 14.26 1.26
C GLY A 33 -4.02 14.16 1.88
N HIS A 34 -3.91 14.62 3.11
CA HIS A 34 -2.67 14.75 3.86
C HIS A 34 -2.38 13.50 4.70
N TYR A 35 -1.15 13.00 4.59
CA TYR A 35 -0.63 11.87 5.36
C TYR A 35 0.73 12.21 5.94
N ILE A 36 1.00 11.72 7.12
CA ILE A 36 2.34 11.73 7.72
C ILE A 36 2.99 10.38 7.42
N ARG A 37 4.08 10.39 6.68
CA ARG A 37 4.90 9.21 6.44
C ARG A 37 5.95 9.10 7.54
N THR A 38 5.96 8.01 8.27
CA THR A 38 7.01 7.65 9.23
C THR A 38 7.84 6.51 8.65
N VAL A 39 9.15 6.69 8.54
CA VAL A 39 10.11 5.64 8.17
C VAL A 39 10.95 5.31 9.37
N THR A 40 11.02 4.03 9.72
CA THR A 40 11.83 3.54 10.84
C THR A 40 12.91 2.61 10.32
N ASN A 41 14.16 2.91 10.64
CA ASN A 41 15.31 2.10 10.26
C ASN A 41 15.52 0.90 11.22
N ALA A 42 16.50 0.04 10.90
CA ALA A 42 16.80 -1.14 11.69
C ALA A 42 17.27 -0.81 13.13
N ALA A 43 17.78 0.40 13.37
CA ALA A 43 18.17 0.87 14.70
C ALA A 43 17.00 1.46 15.51
N GLY A 44 15.79 1.45 14.96
CA GLY A 44 14.61 2.01 15.61
C GLY A 44 14.49 3.53 15.51
N GLN A 45 15.34 4.19 14.72
CA GLN A 45 15.25 5.62 14.50
C GLN A 45 14.15 5.92 13.47
N ALA A 46 13.25 6.83 13.80
CA ALA A 46 12.13 7.23 12.99
C ALA A 46 12.31 8.63 12.41
N THR A 47 11.94 8.81 11.16
CA THR A 47 11.85 10.11 10.47
C THR A 47 10.47 10.29 9.89
N THR A 48 9.93 11.49 9.96
CA THR A 48 8.61 11.83 9.46
C THR A 48 8.69 12.87 8.35
N VAL A 49 7.83 12.72 7.36
CA VAL A 49 7.65 13.68 6.25
C VAL A 49 6.18 13.74 5.89
N ASP A 50 5.70 14.94 5.60
CA ASP A 50 4.35 15.15 5.10
C ASP A 50 4.25 14.74 3.64
N TRP A 51 3.26 13.93 3.33
CA TRP A 51 2.90 13.53 1.98
C TRP A 51 1.46 13.92 1.69
N TYR A 52 1.24 14.48 0.52
CA TYR A 52 -0.08 14.86 0.02
C TYR A 52 -0.42 14.02 -1.18
N PHE A 53 -1.50 13.26 -1.09
CA PHE A 53 -1.98 12.44 -2.18
C PHE A 53 -3.16 13.09 -2.89
N ALA A 54 -3.18 12.95 -4.20
CA ALA A 54 -4.31 13.30 -5.04
C ALA A 54 -4.64 12.10 -5.92
N SER A 55 -5.92 11.71 -5.98
CA SER A 55 -6.36 10.62 -6.84
C SER A 55 -6.08 10.94 -8.31
N CYS A 56 -5.55 9.97 -9.03
CA CYS A 56 -5.32 10.02 -10.48
C CYS A 56 -6.12 8.94 -11.23
N GLY A 57 -7.20 8.44 -10.62
CA GLY A 57 -8.06 7.39 -11.12
C GLY A 57 -8.09 6.19 -10.17
N ASP A 58 -8.82 5.13 -10.54
CA ASP A 58 -8.93 3.92 -9.75
C ASP A 58 -7.56 3.28 -9.55
N GLY A 59 -7.22 2.99 -8.29
CA GLY A 59 -5.92 2.41 -7.94
C GLY A 59 -4.71 3.28 -8.31
N CYS A 60 -4.90 4.59 -8.39
CA CYS A 60 -3.85 5.57 -8.70
C CYS A 60 -3.91 6.77 -7.74
N ALA A 61 -2.74 7.17 -7.21
CA ALA A 61 -2.61 8.38 -6.40
C ALA A 61 -1.25 9.05 -6.64
N SER A 62 -1.26 10.33 -6.97
CA SER A 62 -0.06 11.14 -7.11
C SER A 62 0.36 11.67 -5.75
N ALA A 63 1.64 11.56 -5.40
CA ALA A 63 2.22 12.02 -4.14
C ALA A 63 3.04 13.30 -4.33
N ALA A 64 2.80 14.29 -3.48
CA ALA A 64 3.54 15.55 -3.43
C ALA A 64 4.01 15.86 -2.00
N LEU A 65 4.99 16.75 -1.86
CA LEU A 65 5.50 17.18 -0.54
C LEU A 65 4.71 18.36 0.04
N THR A 66 3.88 19.00 -0.76
CA THR A 66 3.01 20.11 -0.35
C THR A 66 1.63 19.94 -0.98
N ALA A 67 0.60 20.49 -0.35
CA ALA A 67 -0.75 20.48 -0.88
C ALA A 67 -0.79 21.17 -2.26
N GLY A 68 -1.28 20.44 -3.29
CA GLY A 68 -1.32 20.94 -4.67
C GLY A 68 0.04 21.13 -5.33
N GLY A 69 1.11 20.65 -4.69
CA GLY A 69 2.48 20.73 -5.21
C GLY A 69 2.78 19.76 -6.35
N GLN A 70 3.96 19.88 -6.91
CA GLN A 70 4.43 18.96 -7.94
C GLN A 70 4.58 17.55 -7.37
N ALA A 71 4.05 16.56 -8.10
CA ALA A 71 4.19 15.16 -7.73
C ALA A 71 5.65 14.70 -7.87
N PHE A 72 6.14 14.02 -6.84
CA PHE A 72 7.45 13.36 -6.85
C PHE A 72 7.34 11.86 -7.12
N GLY A 73 6.15 11.31 -7.06
CA GLY A 73 5.87 9.90 -7.32
C GLY A 73 4.40 9.65 -7.59
N GLN A 74 4.12 8.49 -8.15
CA GLN A 74 2.77 8.02 -8.41
C GLN A 74 2.60 6.63 -7.80
N ALA A 75 1.67 6.51 -6.86
CA ALA A 75 1.31 5.24 -6.26
C ALA A 75 0.30 4.51 -7.14
N ARG A 76 0.48 3.20 -7.27
CA ARG A 76 -0.41 2.28 -7.98
C ARG A 76 -0.80 1.13 -7.08
N LEU A 77 -2.06 0.74 -7.15
CA LEU A 77 -2.53 -0.47 -6.48
C LEU A 77 -2.20 -1.67 -7.38
N VAL A 78 -1.31 -2.54 -6.91
CA VAL A 78 -0.85 -3.75 -7.60
C VAL A 78 -1.00 -4.93 -6.65
N ASP A 79 -1.72 -5.96 -7.06
CA ASP A 79 -1.95 -7.18 -6.25
C ASP A 79 -2.43 -6.90 -4.82
N GLY A 80 -3.31 -5.91 -4.67
CA GLY A 80 -3.88 -5.54 -3.37
C GLY A 80 -2.99 -4.68 -2.47
N GLN A 81 -1.83 -4.22 -2.97
CA GLN A 81 -0.92 -3.33 -2.26
C GLN A 81 -0.67 -2.05 -3.06
N TRP A 82 -0.52 -0.95 -2.36
CA TRP A 82 0.01 0.27 -2.97
C TRP A 82 1.52 0.13 -3.20
N THR A 83 1.98 0.51 -4.38
CA THR A 83 3.39 0.56 -4.75
C THR A 83 3.73 1.92 -5.32
N MET A 84 4.92 2.44 -5.01
CA MET A 84 5.38 3.72 -5.56
C MET A 84 6.90 3.71 -5.70
N ASP A 85 7.37 4.07 -6.88
CA ASP A 85 8.79 4.31 -7.14
C ASP A 85 9.09 5.80 -7.06
N THR A 86 10.25 6.12 -6.48
CA THR A 86 10.71 7.50 -6.31
C THR A 86 12.19 7.63 -6.68
N THR A 87 12.59 8.84 -7.00
CA THR A 87 13.99 9.23 -7.11
C THR A 87 14.23 10.42 -6.19
N SER A 88 15.32 10.38 -5.44
CA SER A 88 15.67 11.44 -4.50
C SER A 88 17.18 11.68 -4.42
N PRO A 89 17.62 12.87 -3.96
CA PRO A 89 19.02 13.09 -3.67
C PRO A 89 19.47 12.28 -2.44
N ALA A 90 20.76 11.94 -2.38
CA ALA A 90 21.39 11.44 -1.17
C ALA A 90 21.94 12.62 -0.38
N ALA A 91 21.47 12.80 0.85
CA ALA A 91 22.05 13.75 1.80
C ALA A 91 23.04 13.02 2.71
N CYS A 92 24.30 13.48 2.72
CA CYS A 92 25.37 12.87 3.50
C CYS A 92 25.56 13.58 4.84
N ALA A 93 26.15 12.86 5.80
CA ALA A 93 26.38 13.40 7.15
C ALA A 93 27.32 14.61 7.18
N ASP A 94 28.20 14.77 6.18
CA ASP A 94 29.10 15.91 6.01
C ASP A 94 28.40 17.17 5.44
N GLY A 95 27.09 17.10 5.18
CA GLY A 95 26.31 18.18 4.57
C GLY A 95 26.31 18.20 3.06
N SER A 96 27.07 17.32 2.40
CA SER A 96 27.04 17.18 0.93
C SER A 96 25.77 16.49 0.47
N SER A 97 25.37 16.76 -0.78
CA SER A 97 24.20 16.14 -1.40
C SER A 97 24.54 15.74 -2.83
N VAL A 98 24.13 14.52 -3.19
CA VAL A 98 24.27 14.01 -4.57
C VAL A 98 22.89 13.92 -5.17
N PRO A 99 22.56 14.70 -6.22
CA PRO A 99 21.25 14.71 -6.84
C PRO A 99 20.94 13.35 -7.50
N ASP A 100 19.67 12.95 -7.48
CA ASP A 100 19.15 11.73 -8.11
C ASP A 100 19.91 10.44 -7.78
N ALA A 101 20.55 10.41 -6.62
CA ALA A 101 21.43 9.31 -6.23
C ALA A 101 20.68 8.08 -5.69
N LEU A 102 19.44 8.25 -5.24
CA LEU A 102 18.65 7.21 -4.61
C LEU A 102 17.42 6.87 -5.45
N SER A 103 17.16 5.58 -5.64
CA SER A 103 15.84 5.11 -6.01
C SER A 103 15.15 4.52 -4.78
N GLY A 104 13.89 4.88 -4.55
CA GLY A 104 13.05 4.34 -3.51
C GLY A 104 11.93 3.50 -4.09
N HIS A 105 11.71 2.32 -3.53
CA HIS A 105 10.55 1.49 -3.82
C HIS A 105 9.74 1.33 -2.54
N TYR A 106 8.55 1.90 -2.54
CA TYR A 106 7.61 1.86 -1.41
C TYR A 106 6.50 0.87 -1.70
N THR A 107 6.14 0.09 -0.69
CA THR A 107 4.93 -0.73 -0.71
C THR A 107 4.20 -0.57 0.62
N TRP A 108 2.87 -0.52 0.60
CA TRP A 108 2.07 -0.50 1.81
C TRP A 108 0.69 -1.10 1.61
N ASP A 109 0.14 -1.65 2.67
CA ASP A 109 -1.22 -2.20 2.70
C ASP A 109 -2.25 -1.06 2.69
N PRO A 110 -3.33 -1.15 1.88
CA PRO A 110 -4.33 -0.10 1.79
C PRO A 110 -5.18 0.09 3.05
N ASN A 111 -5.25 -0.92 3.91
CA ASN A 111 -6.08 -0.87 5.13
C ASN A 111 -5.27 -0.45 6.36
N THR A 112 -4.10 -1.05 6.56
CA THR A 112 -3.24 -0.75 7.71
C THR A 112 -2.33 0.43 7.47
N LEU A 113 -2.07 0.80 6.21
CA LEU A 113 -1.13 1.83 5.77
C LEU A 113 0.32 1.55 6.23
N ALA A 114 0.59 0.32 6.63
CA ALA A 114 1.91 -0.15 7.00
C ALA A 114 2.60 -0.86 5.82
N GLY A 115 3.91 -0.73 5.73
CA GLY A 115 4.65 -1.34 4.64
C GLY A 115 6.16 -1.19 4.77
N THR A 116 6.83 -1.14 3.62
CA THR A 116 8.28 -1.05 3.53
C THR A 116 8.73 -0.01 2.53
N ALA A 117 9.92 0.55 2.77
CA ALA A 117 10.66 1.38 1.82
C ALA A 117 12.02 0.75 1.56
N GLN A 118 12.26 0.30 0.35
CA GLN A 118 13.56 -0.15 -0.10
C GLN A 118 14.26 0.98 -0.85
N THR A 119 15.42 1.40 -0.36
CA THR A 119 16.24 2.43 -1.01
C THR A 119 17.45 1.77 -1.63
N THR A 120 17.74 2.12 -2.88
CA THR A 120 18.90 1.63 -3.63
C THR A 120 19.76 2.80 -4.10
N ILE A 121 21.05 2.72 -3.88
CA ILE A 121 22.00 3.72 -4.37
C ILE A 121 22.23 3.53 -5.87
N LYS A 122 21.93 4.55 -6.65
CA LYS A 122 22.11 4.58 -8.11
C LYS A 122 23.39 5.28 -8.55
N VAL A 123 23.84 6.26 -7.74
CA VAL A 123 25.11 6.99 -7.94
C VAL A 123 25.91 6.88 -6.67
N PRO A 124 27.24 6.55 -6.71
CA PRO A 124 28.04 6.43 -5.50
C PRO A 124 27.90 7.68 -4.64
N SER A 125 27.53 7.51 -3.38
CA SER A 125 27.24 8.64 -2.49
C SER A 125 27.40 8.24 -1.03
N CYS A 126 27.84 9.19 -0.22
CA CYS A 126 28.01 9.02 1.22
C CYS A 126 28.87 7.79 1.59
N GLY A 127 29.92 7.50 0.79
CA GLY A 127 30.82 6.36 0.99
C GLY A 127 30.21 4.99 0.67
N ARG A 128 29.06 4.94 0.01
CA ARG A 128 28.36 3.69 -0.36
C ARG A 128 28.36 3.50 -1.87
N PRO A 129 28.58 2.26 -2.36
CA PRO A 129 28.63 1.96 -3.78
C PRO A 129 27.24 1.88 -4.41
N VAL A 130 27.21 1.96 -5.74
CA VAL A 130 26.00 1.65 -6.54
C VAL A 130 25.51 0.24 -6.21
N GLY A 131 24.18 0.09 -6.11
CA GLY A 131 23.55 -1.18 -5.81
C GLY A 131 23.42 -1.47 -4.31
N TYR A 132 24.00 -0.66 -3.42
CA TYR A 132 23.73 -0.79 -1.98
C TYR A 132 22.25 -0.56 -1.69
N GLN A 133 21.65 -1.48 -0.96
CA GLN A 133 20.23 -1.45 -0.63
C GLN A 133 20.01 -1.38 0.88
N GLN A 134 18.98 -0.66 1.26
CA GLN A 134 18.50 -0.60 2.64
C GLN A 134 16.97 -0.69 2.62
N THR A 135 16.43 -1.55 3.49
CA THR A 135 14.98 -1.68 3.68
C THR A 135 14.60 -1.18 5.05
N ASN A 136 13.62 -0.31 5.11
CA ASN A 136 13.08 0.27 6.33
C ASN A 136 11.58 0.01 6.41
N SER A 137 11.02 0.02 7.61
CA SER A 137 9.57 -0.01 7.78
C SER A 137 8.96 1.36 7.51
N VAL A 138 7.74 1.35 6.97
CA VAL A 138 6.95 2.56 6.67
C VAL A 138 5.59 2.45 7.33
N GLN A 139 5.16 3.55 7.94
CA GLN A 139 3.79 3.76 8.38
C GLN A 139 3.28 5.07 7.81
N LEU A 140 2.15 5.03 7.13
CA LEU A 140 1.39 6.21 6.77
C LEU A 140 0.27 6.42 7.78
N THR A 141 0.08 7.65 8.22
CA THR A 141 -1.01 8.04 9.12
C THR A 141 -1.73 9.22 8.48
N GLN A 142 -3.03 9.11 8.30
CA GLN A 142 -3.81 10.22 7.77
C GLN A 142 -3.79 11.36 8.79
N ALA A 143 -3.39 12.53 8.35
CA ALA A 143 -3.40 13.73 9.19
C ALA A 143 -4.83 14.28 9.31
N PRO A 144 -5.16 14.90 10.44
CA PRO A 144 -6.47 15.53 10.65
C PRO A 144 -6.72 16.71 9.71
#